data_d022c3a9eca5b2cd0e12b3244bf89c59
#
_entry.id   d022c3a9eca5b2cd0e12b3244bf89c59
#
_cell.length_a   1.000
_cell.length_b   1.000
_cell.length_c   1.000
_cell.angle_alpha   90.00
_cell.angle_beta   90.00
_cell.angle_gamma   90.00
#
_symmetry.space_group_name_H-M   'P 1'
#
loop_
_entity.id
_entity.type
_entity.pdbx_description
1 polymer ?
#
loop_
_entity_poly.entity_id
_entity_poly.type
_entity_poly.pdbx_seq_one_letter_code
_entity_poly.pdbx_strand_id
1 'polypeptide(L)'
;MTIIGSLAALSTGCSSSTGGPSKTTTALPHSVSVGITETISPSAGSPASPPSTALPRDVERTARAFTTVYAEHDARDGKDSSYADAGARAAQLAAGELVGILGQKRPSQDAAWAALRAEKARQTVEITSAVVPDGAPAVTASSALVRVGYTLTTTPKSGHTRRSSEHLALRLEHTSKGWRVTALPWA
;
A
#
# COMPACT_ATOMS: atom_id res chain seq x y z
N MET A 1 47.98 -3.66 10.51
CA MET A 1 47.47 -4.07 11.84
C MET A 1 46.13 -4.74 11.59
N THR A 2 46.18 -6.07 11.60
CA THR A 2 45.09 -6.98 11.15
C THR A 2 44.29 -7.36 12.37
N ILE A 3 42.97 -7.16 12.36
CA ILE A 3 42.08 -7.75 13.36
C ILE A 3 40.97 -8.51 12.61
N ILE A 4 41.09 -9.83 12.72
CA ILE A 4 40.11 -10.84 12.34
C ILE A 4 39.22 -11.05 13.56
N GLY A 5 37.92 -11.04 13.40
CA GLY A 5 36.95 -11.30 14.49
C GLY A 5 35.68 -11.93 13.93
N SER A 6 35.64 -13.14 14.03
CA SER A 6 34.82 -14.34 14.11
C SER A 6 33.31 -14.21 14.13
N LEU A 7 32.74 -15.18 13.36
CA LEU A 7 31.38 -15.70 13.30
C LEU A 7 30.74 -15.95 14.69
N ALA A 8 29.41 -15.78 14.74
CA ALA A 8 28.54 -16.63 15.52
C ALA A 8 27.21 -16.83 14.78
N ALA A 9 27.03 -18.05 14.28
CA ALA A 9 25.75 -18.61 13.85
C ALA A 9 25.04 -19.16 15.08
N LEU A 10 23.74 -18.90 15.22
CA LEU A 10 22.86 -19.67 16.10
C LEU A 10 21.57 -20.00 15.36
N SER A 11 21.47 -21.27 15.12
CA SER A 11 20.33 -22.02 14.59
C SER A 11 19.35 -22.40 15.70
N THR A 12 18.15 -22.76 15.27
CA THR A 12 17.27 -23.79 15.85
C THR A 12 16.09 -23.30 16.68
N GLY A 13 14.89 -23.71 16.21
CA GLY A 13 13.66 -23.67 17.00
C GLY A 13 12.42 -24.06 16.18
N CYS A 14 12.37 -25.31 15.69
CA CYS A 14 11.12 -25.97 15.28
C CYS A 14 10.31 -26.30 16.55
N SER A 15 9.04 -25.95 16.58
CA SER A 15 8.05 -26.55 17.45
C SER A 15 6.78 -26.85 16.68
N SER A 16 6.65 -28.12 16.36
CA SER A 16 5.42 -28.79 15.94
C SER A 16 4.54 -29.01 17.17
N SER A 17 3.27 -28.68 17.14
CA SER A 17 2.29 -29.24 18.05
C SER A 17 1.08 -29.74 17.28
N THR A 18 1.03 -31.05 17.21
CA THR A 18 -0.05 -31.94 16.81
C THR A 18 -1.08 -32.04 17.94
N GLY A 19 -2.35 -32.07 17.62
CA GLY A 19 -3.46 -32.46 18.51
C GLY A 19 -4.76 -32.09 17.82
N GLY A 20 -5.55 -32.92 17.37
CA GLY A 20 -6.15 -34.19 17.70
C GLY A 20 -7.69 -33.99 17.63
N PRO A 21 -8.46 -34.87 17.00
CA PRO A 21 -9.87 -34.66 16.66
C PRO A 21 -10.81 -35.06 17.80
N SER A 22 -11.88 -34.33 18.06
CA SER A 22 -12.99 -34.79 18.86
C SER A 22 -14.26 -34.93 18.03
N LYS A 23 -14.66 -36.16 17.85
CA LYS A 23 -16.01 -36.60 17.46
C LYS A 23 -16.95 -36.47 18.67
N THR A 24 -18.23 -36.23 18.42
CA THR A 24 -19.41 -36.84 19.06
C THR A 24 -20.64 -36.08 18.62
N THR A 25 -21.49 -36.60 17.81
CA THR A 25 -22.58 -37.55 17.97
C THR A 25 -23.95 -36.84 18.25
N THR A 26 -24.85 -36.98 17.27
CA THR A 26 -26.25 -37.43 17.28
C THR A 26 -27.28 -36.67 18.14
N ALA A 27 -28.34 -36.16 17.49
CA ALA A 27 -29.75 -36.57 17.64
C ALA A 27 -30.68 -35.76 16.74
N LEU A 28 -31.46 -36.44 15.93
CA LEU A 28 -32.76 -36.10 15.32
C LEU A 28 -33.86 -36.73 16.23
N PRO A 29 -35.15 -36.52 15.98
CA PRO A 29 -35.93 -35.51 15.26
C PRO A 29 -37.10 -34.98 16.07
N HIS A 30 -37.76 -33.90 15.65
CA HIS A 30 -39.20 -33.71 15.88
C HIS A 30 -39.82 -32.91 14.74
N SER A 31 -40.60 -33.58 13.95
CA SER A 31 -41.53 -32.99 12.98
C SER A 31 -42.70 -32.37 13.74
N VAL A 32 -43.01 -31.11 13.45
CA VAL A 32 -44.34 -30.56 13.63
C VAL A 32 -44.69 -29.74 12.38
N SER A 33 -45.62 -30.30 11.62
CA SER A 33 -46.25 -29.69 10.48
C SER A 33 -47.39 -28.81 10.99
N VAL A 34 -47.34 -27.49 10.72
CA VAL A 34 -48.54 -26.64 10.72
C VAL A 34 -48.45 -25.74 9.51
N GLY A 35 -49.34 -25.99 8.57
CA GLY A 35 -49.50 -25.15 7.40
C GLY A 35 -50.17 -23.82 7.73
N ILE A 36 -49.63 -22.75 7.22
CA ILE A 36 -50.35 -21.55 6.90
C ILE A 36 -49.82 -21.04 5.56
N THR A 37 -50.73 -21.09 4.59
CA THR A 37 -50.50 -20.58 3.25
C THR A 37 -50.69 -19.07 3.28
N GLU A 38 -49.63 -18.29 3.36
CA GLU A 38 -49.64 -16.89 2.99
C GLU A 38 -48.81 -16.70 1.74
N THR A 39 -49.53 -16.47 0.66
CA THR A 39 -48.97 -16.08 -0.65
C THR A 39 -48.44 -14.66 -0.54
N ILE A 40 -47.17 -14.50 -0.16
CA ILE A 40 -46.47 -13.22 -0.30
C ILE A 40 -45.75 -13.27 -1.66
N SER A 41 -46.31 -12.52 -2.61
CA SER A 41 -45.66 -12.25 -3.89
C SER A 41 -44.26 -11.64 -3.58
N PRO A 42 -43.13 -12.28 -3.99
CA PRO A 42 -41.88 -11.61 -3.89
C PRO A 42 -41.83 -10.49 -4.93
N SER A 43 -41.90 -9.25 -4.44
CA SER A 43 -41.50 -8.10 -5.23
C SER A 43 -40.08 -8.35 -5.67
N ALA A 44 -39.89 -8.60 -6.96
CA ALA A 44 -38.56 -8.77 -7.55
C ALA A 44 -37.80 -7.44 -7.40
N GLY A 45 -37.09 -7.30 -6.27
CA GLY A 45 -36.09 -6.27 -6.11
C GLY A 45 -35.03 -6.50 -7.19
N SER A 46 -34.86 -5.53 -8.09
CA SER A 46 -33.76 -5.52 -9.06
C SER A 46 -32.46 -5.91 -8.32
N PRO A 47 -31.71 -6.87 -8.84
CA PRO A 47 -30.43 -7.21 -8.24
C PRO A 47 -29.56 -5.95 -8.20
N ALA A 48 -29.18 -5.53 -7.00
CA ALA A 48 -28.24 -4.44 -6.80
C ALA A 48 -26.97 -4.78 -7.59
N SER A 49 -26.61 -3.94 -8.55
CA SER A 49 -25.37 -4.11 -9.29
C SER A 49 -24.22 -4.27 -8.30
N PRO A 50 -23.34 -5.27 -8.49
CA PRO A 50 -22.19 -5.44 -7.59
C PRO A 50 -21.42 -4.12 -7.53
N PRO A 51 -20.91 -3.72 -6.35
CA PRO A 51 -20.17 -2.48 -6.20
C PRO A 51 -19.01 -2.49 -7.19
N SER A 52 -18.92 -1.45 -8.01
CA SER A 52 -17.85 -1.29 -9.00
C SER A 52 -16.51 -1.24 -8.27
N THR A 53 -15.68 -2.25 -8.45
CA THR A 53 -14.31 -2.32 -7.90
C THR A 53 -13.37 -1.33 -8.59
N ALA A 54 -13.85 -0.64 -9.63
CA ALA A 54 -13.08 0.33 -10.39
C ALA A 54 -12.94 1.65 -9.61
N LEU A 55 -11.71 2.15 -9.49
CA LEU A 55 -11.44 3.46 -8.92
C LEU A 55 -12.03 4.58 -9.80
N PRO A 56 -12.62 5.63 -9.21
CA PRO A 56 -12.92 6.86 -9.93
C PRO A 56 -11.63 7.43 -10.56
N ARG A 57 -11.73 7.90 -11.79
CA ARG A 57 -10.57 8.36 -12.58
C ARG A 57 -9.73 9.43 -11.86
N ASP A 58 -10.37 10.32 -11.12
CA ASP A 58 -9.67 11.40 -10.41
C ASP A 58 -8.92 10.89 -9.18
N VAL A 59 -9.47 9.90 -8.46
CA VAL A 59 -8.80 9.19 -7.36
C VAL A 59 -7.57 8.47 -7.89
N GLU A 60 -7.74 7.68 -8.96
CA GLU A 60 -6.65 6.93 -9.59
C GLU A 60 -5.53 7.86 -10.05
N ARG A 61 -5.87 8.94 -10.76
CA ARG A 61 -4.91 9.94 -11.26
C ARG A 61 -4.09 10.54 -10.12
N THR A 62 -4.76 10.96 -9.02
CA THR A 62 -4.09 11.53 -7.86
C THR A 62 -3.18 10.52 -7.18
N ALA A 63 -3.64 9.27 -6.98
CA ALA A 63 -2.86 8.21 -6.37
C ALA A 63 -1.59 7.89 -7.19
N ARG A 64 -1.71 7.75 -8.51
CA ARG A 64 -0.58 7.51 -9.42
C ARG A 64 0.41 8.67 -9.41
N ALA A 65 -0.08 9.92 -9.55
CA ALA A 65 0.76 11.11 -9.54
C ALA A 65 1.53 11.27 -8.23
N PHE A 66 0.85 11.08 -7.10
CA PHE A 66 1.49 11.13 -5.78
C PHE A 66 2.58 10.07 -5.65
N THR A 67 2.29 8.81 -6.00
CA THR A 67 3.26 7.70 -5.89
C THR A 67 4.49 7.97 -6.75
N THR A 68 4.32 8.42 -8.00
CA THR A 68 5.43 8.75 -8.88
C THR A 68 6.33 9.81 -8.25
N VAL A 69 5.77 10.94 -7.84
CA VAL A 69 6.56 12.05 -7.27
C VAL A 69 7.20 11.69 -5.93
N TYR A 70 6.51 10.88 -5.10
CA TYR A 70 7.00 10.46 -3.78
C TYR A 70 8.15 9.45 -3.86
N ALA A 71 8.10 8.52 -4.80
CA ALA A 71 9.05 7.42 -4.91
C ALA A 71 10.19 7.69 -5.92
N GLU A 72 10.08 8.72 -6.77
CA GLU A 72 11.18 9.12 -7.65
C GLU A 72 12.22 9.97 -6.92
N HIS A 73 13.49 9.55 -7.02
CA HIS A 73 14.62 10.24 -6.42
C HIS A 73 15.77 10.39 -7.41
N ASP A 74 16.48 11.49 -7.31
CA ASP A 74 17.66 11.75 -8.13
C ASP A 74 18.84 12.18 -7.24
N ALA A 75 19.68 11.22 -6.86
CA ALA A 75 20.84 11.44 -6.01
C ALA A 75 22.09 11.93 -6.77
N ARG A 76 21.94 12.30 -8.04
CA ARG A 76 23.01 12.91 -8.83
C ARG A 76 23.30 14.33 -8.34
N ASP A 77 24.51 14.80 -8.62
CA ASP A 77 24.98 16.11 -8.17
C ASP A 77 24.03 17.24 -8.60
N GLY A 78 23.67 18.11 -7.66
CA GLY A 78 22.81 19.27 -7.90
C GLY A 78 21.31 18.96 -8.05
N LYS A 79 20.88 17.74 -7.72
CA LYS A 79 19.48 17.31 -7.72
C LYS A 79 18.96 17.19 -6.28
N ASP A 80 18.38 16.05 -5.92
CA ASP A 80 17.85 15.87 -4.56
C ASP A 80 19.00 15.83 -3.53
N SER A 81 18.78 16.43 -2.36
CA SER A 81 19.72 16.42 -1.23
C SER A 81 19.41 15.31 -0.22
N SER A 82 18.17 14.81 -0.24
CA SER A 82 17.65 13.77 0.65
C SER A 82 16.33 13.20 0.09
N TYR A 83 15.84 12.13 0.71
CA TYR A 83 14.48 11.63 0.44
C TYR A 83 13.39 12.68 0.70
N ALA A 84 13.63 13.62 1.63
CA ALA A 84 12.69 14.68 1.96
C ALA A 84 12.35 15.59 0.77
N ASP A 85 13.24 15.70 -0.22
CA ASP A 85 12.99 16.55 -1.39
C ASP A 85 11.87 16.00 -2.28
N ALA A 86 11.82 14.67 -2.47
CA ALA A 86 10.70 14.02 -3.13
C ALA A 86 9.43 14.13 -2.29
N GLY A 87 9.53 13.97 -0.97
CA GLY A 87 8.43 14.19 -0.04
C GLY A 87 7.86 15.61 -0.14
N ALA A 88 8.70 16.63 -0.20
CA ALA A 88 8.29 18.02 -0.38
C ALA A 88 7.55 18.25 -1.72
N ARG A 89 8.00 17.60 -2.80
CA ARG A 89 7.28 17.61 -4.09
C ARG A 89 5.92 16.94 -3.97
N ALA A 90 5.85 15.76 -3.34
CA ALA A 90 4.62 15.01 -3.13
C ALA A 90 3.61 15.73 -2.23
N ALA A 91 4.08 16.58 -1.31
CA ALA A 91 3.25 17.40 -0.42
C ALA A 91 2.26 18.31 -1.19
N GLN A 92 2.56 18.66 -2.43
CA GLN A 92 1.64 19.43 -3.30
C GLN A 92 0.37 18.62 -3.67
N LEU A 93 0.44 17.30 -3.60
CA LEU A 93 -0.68 16.38 -3.85
C LEU A 93 -1.29 15.85 -2.53
N ALA A 94 -0.80 16.31 -1.40
CA ALA A 94 -1.24 15.93 -0.07
C ALA A 94 -2.14 17.00 0.58
N ALA A 95 -2.76 16.63 1.71
CA ALA A 95 -3.51 17.55 2.58
C ALA A 95 -3.37 17.11 4.05
N GLY A 96 -3.82 18.00 4.97
CA GLY A 96 -3.77 17.76 6.40
C GLY A 96 -2.34 17.70 6.95
N GLU A 97 -2.16 16.92 7.99
CA GLU A 97 -0.87 16.75 8.67
C GLU A 97 0.23 16.16 7.78
N LEU A 98 -0.16 15.34 6.80
CA LEU A 98 0.77 14.68 5.90
C LEU A 98 1.68 15.69 5.16
N VAL A 99 1.17 16.86 4.81
CA VAL A 99 1.94 17.93 4.15
C VAL A 99 3.19 18.30 4.95
N GLY A 100 3.05 18.46 6.27
CA GLY A 100 4.17 18.81 7.15
C GLY A 100 5.15 17.66 7.38
N ILE A 101 4.69 16.42 7.27
CA ILE A 101 5.50 15.21 7.54
C ILE A 101 6.37 14.85 6.33
N LEU A 102 5.85 15.00 5.11
CA LEU A 102 6.50 14.52 3.88
C LEU A 102 7.86 15.19 3.61
N GLY A 103 8.00 16.47 3.93
CA GLY A 103 9.25 17.21 3.73
C GLY A 103 10.28 17.07 4.87
N GLN A 104 9.99 16.26 5.89
CA GLN A 104 10.90 16.08 7.02
C GLN A 104 11.97 15.03 6.72
N LYS A 105 13.22 15.35 7.06
CA LYS A 105 14.32 14.38 7.03
C LYS A 105 14.11 13.35 8.13
N ARG A 106 14.29 12.08 7.80
CA ARG A 106 14.17 10.95 8.73
C ARG A 106 15.54 10.30 8.88
N PRO A 107 16.13 10.25 10.09
CA PRO A 107 17.43 9.61 10.32
C PRO A 107 17.50 8.16 9.85
N SER A 108 16.39 7.43 9.92
CA SER A 108 16.28 6.06 9.42
C SER A 108 16.54 5.90 7.91
N GLN A 109 16.46 6.99 7.15
CA GLN A 109 16.67 7.01 5.70
C GLN A 109 18.09 7.46 5.31
N ASP A 110 18.90 7.95 6.23
CA ASP A 110 20.21 8.56 5.94
C ASP A 110 21.18 7.56 5.31
N ALA A 111 21.23 6.33 5.81
CA ALA A 111 22.11 5.29 5.27
C ALA A 111 21.72 4.90 3.83
N ALA A 112 20.42 4.72 3.57
CA ALA A 112 19.92 4.41 2.24
C ALA A 112 20.17 5.57 1.26
N TRP A 113 19.98 6.81 1.69
CA TRP A 113 20.30 7.99 0.90
C TRP A 113 21.79 8.11 0.58
N ALA A 114 22.66 7.87 1.58
CA ALA A 114 24.11 7.88 1.38
C ALA A 114 24.56 6.85 0.34
N ALA A 115 23.95 5.66 0.31
CA ALA A 115 24.21 4.65 -0.71
C ALA A 115 23.82 5.14 -2.12
N LEU A 116 22.64 5.72 -2.30
CA LEU A 116 22.21 6.29 -3.59
C LEU A 116 23.14 7.42 -4.05
N ARG A 117 23.58 8.27 -3.14
CA ARG A 117 24.53 9.35 -3.45
C ARG A 117 25.89 8.84 -3.87
N ALA A 118 26.43 7.83 -3.19
CA ALA A 118 27.70 7.20 -3.54
C ALA A 118 27.68 6.64 -4.96
N GLU A 119 26.56 6.08 -5.38
CA GLU A 119 26.35 5.55 -6.73
C GLU A 119 25.96 6.65 -7.75
N LYS A 120 25.69 7.88 -7.32
CA LYS A 120 25.08 8.94 -8.12
C LYS A 120 23.84 8.40 -8.87
N ALA A 121 23.01 7.67 -8.16
CA ALA A 121 21.92 6.92 -8.73
C ALA A 121 20.68 7.80 -8.97
N ARG A 122 19.89 7.43 -9.98
CA ARG A 122 18.53 7.92 -10.20
C ARG A 122 17.54 6.78 -10.00
N GLN A 123 16.46 7.06 -9.29
CA GLN A 123 15.31 6.17 -9.14
C GLN A 123 14.14 6.69 -9.96
N THR A 124 13.55 5.82 -10.78
CA THR A 124 12.37 6.11 -11.59
C THR A 124 11.27 5.11 -11.28
N VAL A 125 10.02 5.53 -11.44
CA VAL A 125 8.83 4.77 -11.09
C VAL A 125 8.01 4.45 -12.34
N GLU A 126 7.62 3.19 -12.46
CA GLU A 126 6.62 2.72 -13.41
C GLU A 126 5.43 2.16 -12.63
N ILE A 127 4.26 2.81 -12.72
CA ILE A 127 3.05 2.36 -12.01
C ILE A 127 2.46 1.15 -12.72
N THR A 128 2.37 0.03 -11.99
CA THR A 128 1.85 -1.24 -12.51
C THR A 128 0.38 -1.45 -12.19
N SER A 129 -0.11 -0.90 -11.06
CA SER A 129 -1.52 -1.03 -10.67
C SER A 129 -1.95 0.11 -9.75
N ALA A 130 -3.26 0.37 -9.69
CA ALA A 130 -3.89 1.19 -8.66
C ALA A 130 -5.27 0.58 -8.39
N VAL A 131 -5.46 0.05 -7.20
CA VAL A 131 -6.67 -0.72 -6.84
C VAL A 131 -7.15 -0.38 -5.44
N VAL A 132 -8.43 -0.62 -5.17
CA VAL A 132 -8.95 -0.66 -3.80
C VAL A 132 -8.39 -1.92 -3.14
N PRO A 133 -7.74 -1.84 -1.97
CA PRO A 133 -7.25 -3.04 -1.27
C PRO A 133 -8.40 -3.97 -0.88
N ASP A 134 -8.15 -5.27 -0.88
CA ASP A 134 -9.12 -6.26 -0.40
C ASP A 134 -9.47 -5.97 1.07
N GLY A 135 -10.76 -6.03 1.39
CA GLY A 135 -11.27 -5.71 2.72
C GLY A 135 -11.33 -4.22 3.07
N ALA A 136 -10.89 -3.33 2.18
CA ALA A 136 -11.04 -1.90 2.38
C ALA A 136 -12.51 -1.47 2.21
N PRO A 137 -12.94 -0.39 2.90
CA PRO A 137 -14.23 0.22 2.65
C PRO A 137 -14.41 0.62 1.20
N ALA A 138 -15.65 0.56 0.72
CA ALA A 138 -15.97 1.05 -0.62
C ALA A 138 -15.58 2.52 -0.77
N VAL A 139 -15.16 2.89 -1.99
CA VAL A 139 -14.88 4.29 -2.31
C VAL A 139 -16.16 5.12 -2.20
N THR A 140 -16.07 6.24 -1.52
CA THR A 140 -17.17 7.20 -1.36
C THR A 140 -16.92 8.47 -2.15
N ALA A 141 -17.86 9.40 -2.15
CA ALA A 141 -17.66 10.72 -2.77
C ALA A 141 -16.56 11.55 -2.10
N SER A 142 -16.21 11.23 -0.83
CA SER A 142 -15.27 12.01 -0.02
C SER A 142 -14.01 11.27 0.41
N SER A 143 -13.95 9.93 0.31
CA SER A 143 -12.83 9.14 0.83
C SER A 143 -12.58 7.89 0.00
N ALA A 144 -11.30 7.55 -0.15
CA ALA A 144 -10.84 6.34 -0.82
C ALA A 144 -9.57 5.79 -0.15
N LEU A 145 -9.45 4.45 -0.09
CA LEU A 145 -8.20 3.76 0.17
C LEU A 145 -7.72 3.14 -1.14
N VAL A 146 -6.45 3.38 -1.47
CA VAL A 146 -5.85 2.91 -2.72
C VAL A 146 -4.51 2.25 -2.42
N ARG A 147 -4.29 1.07 -2.98
CA ARG A 147 -2.97 0.45 -3.06
C ARG A 147 -2.43 0.64 -4.46
N VAL A 148 -1.29 1.32 -4.55
CA VAL A 148 -0.57 1.54 -5.81
C VAL A 148 0.61 0.59 -5.86
N GLY A 149 0.64 -0.30 -6.86
CA GLY A 149 1.79 -1.12 -7.18
C GLY A 149 2.67 -0.43 -8.21
N TYR A 150 3.99 -0.51 -8.04
CA TYR A 150 4.92 0.09 -8.98
C TYR A 150 6.24 -0.68 -9.04
N THR A 151 6.94 -0.54 -10.16
CA THR A 151 8.32 -0.98 -10.32
C THR A 151 9.25 0.22 -10.09
N LEU A 152 10.12 0.09 -9.09
CA LEU A 152 11.19 1.05 -8.84
C LEU A 152 12.45 0.62 -9.58
N THR A 153 12.93 1.46 -10.47
CA THR A 153 14.19 1.22 -11.22
C THR A 153 15.27 2.15 -10.70
N THR A 154 16.32 1.58 -10.11
CA THR A 154 17.51 2.32 -9.64
C THR A 154 18.62 2.19 -10.69
N THR A 155 18.99 3.31 -11.29
CA THR A 155 20.05 3.41 -12.32
C THR A 155 21.23 4.18 -11.73
N PRO A 156 22.33 3.50 -11.36
CA PRO A 156 23.56 4.15 -10.90
C PRO A 156 24.29 4.82 -12.08
N LYS A 157 25.23 5.73 -11.79
CA LYS A 157 26.09 6.33 -12.81
C LYS A 157 26.96 5.28 -13.51
N SER A 158 27.37 4.26 -12.75
CA SER A 158 28.17 3.13 -13.25
C SER A 158 27.68 1.85 -12.58
N GLY A 159 27.73 0.72 -13.29
CA GLY A 159 27.25 -0.56 -12.79
C GLY A 159 25.89 -0.97 -13.35
N HIS A 160 25.24 -1.91 -12.70
CA HIS A 160 24.00 -2.51 -13.19
C HIS A 160 22.76 -1.81 -12.64
N THR A 161 21.78 -1.59 -13.51
CA THR A 161 20.44 -1.16 -13.12
C THR A 161 19.77 -2.24 -12.28
N ARG A 162 19.11 -1.85 -11.18
CA ARG A 162 18.35 -2.71 -10.29
C ARG A 162 16.86 -2.37 -10.39
N ARG A 163 16.00 -3.38 -10.29
CA ARG A 163 14.54 -3.20 -10.26
C ARG A 163 13.98 -3.92 -9.05
N SER A 164 12.99 -3.30 -8.41
CA SER A 164 12.19 -3.89 -7.36
C SER A 164 10.71 -3.60 -7.58
N SER A 165 9.84 -4.52 -7.15
CA SER A 165 8.39 -4.32 -7.14
C SER A 165 7.99 -3.86 -5.75
N GLU A 166 7.33 -2.71 -5.69
CA GLU A 166 6.97 -2.02 -4.46
C GLU A 166 5.47 -1.73 -4.42
N HIS A 167 4.96 -1.44 -3.24
CA HIS A 167 3.57 -1.04 -3.03
C HIS A 167 3.50 0.15 -2.08
N LEU A 168 2.57 1.06 -2.38
CA LEU A 168 2.26 2.18 -1.50
C LEU A 168 0.75 2.20 -1.23
N ALA A 169 0.37 2.21 0.06
CA ALA A 169 -1.01 2.37 0.46
C ALA A 169 -1.28 3.85 0.75
N LEU A 170 -2.39 4.35 0.22
CA LEU A 170 -2.78 5.75 0.28
C LEU A 170 -4.20 5.86 0.81
N ARG A 171 -4.41 6.79 1.76
CA ARG A 171 -5.73 7.33 2.05
C ARG A 171 -5.88 8.63 1.30
N LEU A 172 -6.95 8.76 0.52
CA LEU A 172 -7.29 9.98 -0.20
C LEU A 172 -8.60 10.54 0.32
N GLU A 173 -8.69 11.86 0.37
CA GLU A 173 -9.91 12.58 0.71
C GLU A 173 -10.18 13.66 -0.33
N HIS A 174 -11.48 13.90 -0.59
CA HIS A 174 -11.92 14.95 -1.48
C HIS A 174 -11.97 16.27 -0.72
N THR A 175 -11.18 17.23 -1.16
CA THR A 175 -11.07 18.57 -0.57
C THR A 175 -11.61 19.63 -1.55
N SER A 176 -11.64 20.90 -1.14
CA SER A 176 -11.96 22.03 -2.04
C SER A 176 -10.99 22.14 -3.22
N LYS A 177 -9.80 21.52 -3.13
CA LYS A 177 -8.78 21.47 -4.20
C LYS A 177 -8.81 20.13 -4.98
N GLY A 178 -9.88 19.35 -4.84
CA GLY A 178 -10.01 18.00 -5.40
C GLY A 178 -9.41 16.92 -4.50
N TRP A 179 -9.17 15.75 -5.05
CA TRP A 179 -8.62 14.62 -4.30
C TRP A 179 -7.19 14.87 -3.86
N ARG A 180 -6.89 14.58 -2.58
CA ARG A 180 -5.58 14.74 -1.95
C ARG A 180 -5.26 13.53 -1.09
N VAL A 181 -3.99 13.18 -0.99
CA VAL A 181 -3.50 12.14 -0.08
C VAL A 181 -3.42 12.71 1.33
N THR A 182 -4.06 12.07 2.30
CA THR A 182 -4.09 12.51 3.70
C THR A 182 -3.34 11.61 4.66
N ALA A 183 -3.06 10.36 4.26
CA ALA A 183 -2.23 9.45 5.05
C ALA A 183 -1.56 8.37 4.20
N LEU A 184 -0.48 7.83 4.73
CA LEU A 184 0.24 6.63 4.26
C LEU A 184 0.05 5.53 5.32
N PRO A 185 -1.03 4.72 5.27
CA PRO A 185 -1.43 3.85 6.37
C PRO A 185 -0.39 2.82 6.80
N TRP A 186 0.53 2.44 5.92
CA TRP A 186 1.56 1.40 6.19
C TRP A 186 2.91 1.74 5.54
N ALA A 187 3.34 3.00 5.65
CA ALA A 187 4.65 3.46 5.20
C ALA A 187 5.64 3.58 6.36
#